data_58693f50f6f29b443cf0b2ffb88eb59e
#
_entry.id   58693f50f6f29b443cf0b2ffb88eb59e
#
_cell.length_a   1.000
_cell.length_b   1.000
_cell.length_c   1.000
_cell.angle_alpha   90.00
_cell.angle_beta   90.00
_cell.angle_gamma   90.00
#
_symmetry.space_group_name_H-M   'P 1'
#
loop_
_entity.id
_entity.type
_entity.pdbx_description
1 polymer ?
#
loop_
_entity_poly.entity_id
_entity_poly.type
_entity_poly.pdbx_seq_one_letter_code
_entity_poly.pdbx_strand_id
1 'polypeptide(L)'
;MNIARHISAACLLVLAATTPTLSTAAESTLDQVISNKALRCGVQLDYPPAGFRNAGNEPDGYDVQYCKDMAKALGVKPVIVETPSSERIPALVSNRIDVLIASASISPQRAMSVSFSQPYVNYTNVVLTRKDAGIEGFADLKGRTIGGVTGTTTEQELLVLRKGWGDTNGSYTGFGSEAESYLALAQGKIDGVIIGNASAAALVQSGQFPTLAIKGVAPTPPDLCGIAVKKTDTQMLNWVRTFVWTQVKNGRYAELYAQYFGDGEAPSLAVAGVDY
;
A
#
# COMPACT_ATOMS: atom_id res chain seq x y z
N MET A 1 -1.64 74.00 -62.79
CA MET A 1 -2.01 74.27 -61.38
C MET A 1 -2.43 72.94 -60.75
N ASN A 2 -1.45 72.14 -60.23
CA ASN A 2 -1.69 70.80 -59.70
C ASN A 2 -1.11 70.74 -58.27
N ILE A 3 -1.99 70.61 -57.35
CA ILE A 3 -1.67 70.52 -55.95
C ILE A 3 -1.51 69.00 -55.59
N ALA A 4 -0.28 68.58 -55.31
CA ALA A 4 0.03 67.23 -54.80
C ALA A 4 -0.22 67.15 -53.29
N ARG A 5 -1.08 66.24 -52.88
CA ARG A 5 -1.34 65.89 -51.47
C ARG A 5 -0.40 64.79 -51.06
N HIS A 6 0.49 65.05 -50.11
CA HIS A 6 1.28 64.04 -49.44
C HIS A 6 0.46 63.43 -48.28
N ILE A 7 0.20 62.12 -48.34
CA ILE A 7 -0.39 61.34 -47.26
C ILE A 7 0.79 60.65 -46.55
N SER A 8 1.11 61.08 -45.33
CA SER A 8 2.08 60.43 -44.47
C SER A 8 1.38 59.25 -43.71
N ALA A 9 1.78 58.03 -44.03
CA ALA A 9 1.35 56.85 -43.27
C ALA A 9 2.21 56.70 -42.02
N ALA A 10 1.63 56.89 -40.85
CA ALA A 10 2.26 56.61 -39.56
C ALA A 10 2.08 55.14 -39.26
N CYS A 11 3.14 54.30 -39.28
CA CYS A 11 3.16 52.94 -38.79
C CYS A 11 3.25 52.97 -37.27
N LEU A 12 2.14 52.64 -36.58
CA LEU A 12 2.16 52.31 -35.15
C LEU A 12 2.69 50.89 -34.97
N LEU A 13 3.92 50.74 -34.47
CA LEU A 13 4.44 49.48 -33.96
C LEU A 13 3.82 49.21 -32.59
N VAL A 14 2.89 48.26 -32.51
CA VAL A 14 2.38 47.72 -31.24
C VAL A 14 3.40 46.69 -30.73
N LEU A 15 4.24 47.09 -29.77
CA LEU A 15 5.06 46.16 -29.01
C LEU A 15 4.13 45.31 -28.09
N ALA A 16 3.82 44.09 -28.51
CA ALA A 16 3.19 43.12 -27.63
C ALA A 16 4.17 42.72 -26.53
N ALA A 17 4.02 43.27 -25.33
CA ALA A 17 4.74 42.83 -24.14
C ALA A 17 4.28 41.42 -23.77
N THR A 18 5.03 40.38 -24.14
CA THR A 18 4.86 39.02 -23.64
C THR A 18 5.33 38.99 -22.19
N THR A 19 4.42 39.13 -21.24
CA THR A 19 4.70 38.87 -19.84
C THR A 19 4.96 37.36 -19.70
N PRO A 20 6.14 36.92 -19.21
CA PRO A 20 6.35 35.52 -18.89
C PRO A 20 5.35 35.13 -17.77
N THR A 21 4.42 34.25 -18.07
CA THR A 21 3.63 33.59 -17.06
C THR A 21 4.61 32.71 -16.26
N LEU A 22 4.98 33.16 -15.06
CA LEU A 22 5.65 32.34 -14.08
C LEU A 22 4.72 31.17 -13.78
N SER A 23 4.98 30.01 -14.40
CA SER A 23 4.36 28.77 -14.01
C SER A 23 4.81 28.49 -12.57
N THR A 24 3.97 28.80 -11.60
CA THR A 24 4.18 28.33 -10.22
C THR A 24 4.12 26.81 -10.27
N ALA A 25 5.28 26.16 -10.11
CA ALA A 25 5.32 24.72 -9.92
C ALA A 25 4.34 24.38 -8.78
N ALA A 26 3.46 23.40 -9.00
CA ALA A 26 2.52 22.97 -7.98
C ALA A 26 3.33 22.59 -6.73
N GLU A 27 2.93 23.11 -5.57
CA GLU A 27 3.56 22.85 -4.29
C GLU A 27 3.60 21.34 -4.05
N SER A 28 4.77 20.79 -3.69
CA SER A 28 4.91 19.35 -3.45
C SER A 28 4.11 18.92 -2.21
N THR A 29 3.72 17.65 -2.13
CA THR A 29 3.09 17.14 -0.91
C THR A 29 4.01 17.30 0.31
N LEU A 30 5.33 17.20 0.11
CA LEU A 30 6.30 17.41 1.18
C LEU A 30 6.20 18.83 1.78
N ASP A 31 6.16 19.86 0.93
CA ASP A 31 6.05 21.25 1.37
C ASP A 31 4.70 21.49 2.07
N GLN A 32 3.59 20.93 1.53
CA GLN A 32 2.27 21.00 2.14
C GLN A 32 2.23 20.35 3.54
N VAL A 33 2.85 19.17 3.70
CA VAL A 33 2.94 18.48 4.99
C VAL A 33 3.70 19.31 6.02
N ILE A 34 4.83 19.90 5.63
CA ILE A 34 5.64 20.77 6.50
C ILE A 34 4.86 22.04 6.88
N SER A 35 4.23 22.69 5.91
CA SER A 35 3.43 23.91 6.11
C SER A 35 2.22 23.65 7.00
N ASN A 36 1.49 22.55 6.77
CA ASN A 36 0.32 22.15 7.55
C ASN A 36 0.66 21.55 8.92
N LYS A 37 1.93 21.28 9.18
CA LYS A 37 2.44 20.60 10.40
C LYS A 37 1.74 19.28 10.70
N ALA A 38 1.32 18.54 9.67
CA ALA A 38 0.60 17.29 9.78
C ALA A 38 0.90 16.39 8.58
N LEU A 39 1.16 15.10 8.84
CA LEU A 39 1.32 14.05 7.84
C LEU A 39 0.13 13.10 7.92
N ARG A 40 -0.70 13.05 6.87
CA ARG A 40 -1.84 12.14 6.77
C ARG A 40 -1.37 10.82 6.14
N CYS A 41 -1.27 9.78 6.96
CA CYS A 41 -0.89 8.44 6.51
C CYS A 41 -2.14 7.59 6.31
N GLY A 42 -2.34 7.06 5.12
CA GLY A 42 -3.31 5.99 4.89
C GLY A 42 -2.75 4.68 5.46
N VAL A 43 -3.45 4.09 6.41
CA VAL A 43 -3.07 2.85 7.06
C VAL A 43 -4.27 1.90 7.07
N GLN A 44 -4.03 0.63 6.79
CA GLN A 44 -5.04 -0.41 6.90
C GLN A 44 -5.09 -0.91 8.35
N LEU A 45 -6.25 -0.89 9.00
CA LEU A 45 -6.39 -1.21 10.43
C LEU A 45 -7.10 -2.56 10.70
N ASP A 46 -7.27 -3.39 9.69
CA ASP A 46 -7.79 -4.76 9.78
C ASP A 46 -6.78 -5.81 9.30
N TYR A 47 -5.48 -5.46 9.33
CA TYR A 47 -4.37 -6.31 8.88
C TYR A 47 -3.26 -6.41 9.95
N PRO A 48 -3.54 -7.03 11.12
CA PRO A 48 -2.54 -7.20 12.18
C PRO A 48 -1.39 -8.12 11.70
N PRO A 49 -0.16 -7.92 12.16
CA PRO A 49 0.30 -6.89 13.07
C PRO A 49 0.76 -5.60 12.37
N ALA A 50 0.56 -5.49 11.04
CA ALA A 50 0.95 -4.30 10.28
C ALA A 50 0.12 -3.07 10.67
N GLY A 51 -1.20 -3.22 10.70
CA GLY A 51 -2.09 -2.18 11.20
C GLY A 51 -3.35 -2.79 11.83
N PHE A 52 -3.68 -2.32 13.02
CA PHE A 52 -4.83 -2.80 13.77
C PHE A 52 -5.29 -1.76 14.81
N ARG A 53 -6.42 -2.03 15.45
CA ARG A 53 -6.86 -1.28 16.63
C ARG A 53 -6.52 -2.08 17.87
N ASN A 54 -5.79 -1.46 18.81
CA ASN A 54 -5.44 -2.07 20.09
C ASN A 54 -6.66 -2.17 21.02
N ALA A 55 -6.46 -2.71 22.23
CA ALA A 55 -7.53 -2.86 23.22
C ALA A 55 -8.21 -1.53 23.63
N GLY A 56 -7.51 -0.40 23.48
CA GLY A 56 -8.06 0.94 23.70
C GLY A 56 -8.77 1.53 22.47
N ASN A 57 -8.94 0.74 21.40
CA ASN A 57 -9.46 1.16 20.10
C ASN A 57 -8.60 2.22 19.38
N GLU A 58 -7.33 2.36 19.79
CA GLU A 58 -6.38 3.26 19.15
C GLU A 58 -5.64 2.56 18.00
N PRO A 59 -5.31 3.27 16.90
CA PRO A 59 -4.48 2.73 15.84
C PRO A 59 -3.10 2.32 16.35
N ASP A 60 -2.70 1.07 16.05
CA ASP A 60 -1.40 0.50 16.39
C ASP A 60 -0.92 -0.45 15.28
N GLY A 61 0.34 -0.85 15.32
CA GLY A 61 0.95 -1.76 14.37
C GLY A 61 2.19 -1.17 13.68
N TYR A 62 2.84 -2.03 12.92
CA TYR A 62 4.08 -1.72 12.20
C TYR A 62 3.93 -0.50 11.27
N ASP A 63 2.88 -0.48 10.44
CA ASP A 63 2.60 0.61 9.50
C ASP A 63 2.25 1.92 10.23
N VAL A 64 1.52 1.82 11.35
CA VAL A 64 1.21 2.97 12.21
C VAL A 64 2.49 3.55 12.81
N GLN A 65 3.41 2.68 13.25
CA GLN A 65 4.68 3.14 13.81
C GLN A 65 5.58 3.78 12.74
N TYR A 66 5.60 3.24 11.52
CA TYR A 66 6.30 3.90 10.40
C TYR A 66 5.74 5.30 10.13
N CYS A 67 4.42 5.49 10.18
CA CYS A 67 3.81 6.82 10.08
C CYS A 67 4.27 7.76 11.19
N LYS A 68 4.29 7.29 12.45
CA LYS A 68 4.74 8.08 13.60
C LYS A 68 6.21 8.46 13.48
N ASP A 69 7.07 7.52 13.08
CA ASP A 69 8.50 7.76 12.88
C ASP A 69 8.76 8.72 11.71
N MET A 70 7.99 8.60 10.63
CA MET A 70 8.05 9.52 9.48
C MET A 70 7.63 10.94 9.87
N ALA A 71 6.51 11.09 10.57
CA ALA A 71 6.03 12.38 11.05
C ALA A 71 7.02 13.04 12.01
N LYS A 72 7.63 12.24 12.91
CA LYS A 72 8.71 12.69 13.80
C LYS A 72 9.93 13.19 13.02
N ALA A 73 10.35 12.49 11.98
CA ALA A 73 11.47 12.88 11.12
C ALA A 73 11.19 14.19 10.36
N LEU A 74 9.93 14.47 10.02
CA LEU A 74 9.49 15.73 9.38
C LEU A 74 9.22 16.85 10.40
N GLY A 75 9.21 16.57 11.70
CA GLY A 75 8.86 17.56 12.74
C GLY A 75 7.38 17.95 12.72
N VAL A 76 6.50 17.04 12.29
CA VAL A 76 5.05 17.27 12.15
C VAL A 76 4.24 16.27 12.98
N LYS A 77 2.91 16.46 13.06
CA LYS A 77 2.01 15.53 13.75
C LYS A 77 1.60 14.38 12.82
N PRO A 78 1.60 13.11 13.27
CA PRO A 78 1.01 12.01 12.51
C PRO A 78 -0.52 12.07 12.57
N VAL A 79 -1.17 11.84 11.44
CA VAL A 79 -2.62 11.68 11.31
C VAL A 79 -2.88 10.35 10.63
N ILE A 80 -3.35 9.36 11.39
CA ILE A 80 -3.70 8.06 10.84
C ILE A 80 -5.09 8.14 10.21
N VAL A 81 -5.15 7.83 8.91
CA VAL A 81 -6.38 7.75 8.15
C VAL A 81 -6.63 6.30 7.82
N GLU A 82 -7.66 5.71 8.40
CA GLU A 82 -8.03 4.32 8.10
C GLU A 82 -8.37 4.17 6.61
N THR A 83 -7.70 3.22 5.97
CA THR A 83 -7.74 3.08 4.52
C THR A 83 -7.77 1.59 4.16
N PRO A 84 -8.97 1.01 4.02
CA PRO A 84 -9.15 -0.39 3.61
C PRO A 84 -8.48 -0.71 2.27
N SER A 85 -8.22 -1.98 2.00
CA SER A 85 -7.46 -2.43 0.82
C SER A 85 -7.95 -1.86 -0.50
N SER A 86 -9.27 -1.84 -0.74
CA SER A 86 -9.89 -1.30 -1.95
C SER A 86 -9.74 0.22 -2.11
N GLU A 87 -9.56 0.94 -0.99
CA GLU A 87 -9.49 2.40 -0.97
C GLU A 87 -8.07 2.97 -1.00
N ARG A 88 -7.03 2.11 -0.85
CA ARG A 88 -5.62 2.55 -0.71
C ARG A 88 -5.18 3.50 -1.83
N ILE A 89 -5.24 3.07 -3.07
CA ILE A 89 -4.84 3.89 -4.22
C ILE A 89 -5.80 5.07 -4.44
N PRO A 90 -7.14 4.89 -4.44
CA PRO A 90 -8.07 6.01 -4.54
C PRO A 90 -7.86 7.12 -3.50
N ALA A 91 -7.59 6.76 -2.23
CA ALA A 91 -7.36 7.74 -1.17
C ALA A 91 -6.13 8.62 -1.42
N LEU A 92 -5.05 8.02 -1.93
CA LEU A 92 -3.82 8.74 -2.26
C LEU A 92 -4.01 9.66 -3.48
N VAL A 93 -4.63 9.15 -4.54
CA VAL A 93 -4.87 9.90 -5.78
C VAL A 93 -5.83 11.07 -5.57
N SER A 94 -6.83 10.92 -4.70
CA SER A 94 -7.81 11.97 -4.35
C SER A 94 -7.32 12.97 -3.28
N ASN A 95 -6.06 12.90 -2.86
CA ASN A 95 -5.48 13.76 -1.80
C ASN A 95 -6.14 13.62 -0.42
N ARG A 96 -6.84 12.51 -0.14
CA ARG A 96 -7.36 12.20 1.19
C ARG A 96 -6.23 11.89 2.17
N ILE A 97 -5.13 11.33 1.67
CA ILE A 97 -3.89 11.02 2.39
C ILE A 97 -2.68 11.61 1.65
N ASP A 98 -1.58 11.83 2.38
CA ASP A 98 -0.32 12.35 1.84
C ASP A 98 0.62 11.22 1.42
N VAL A 99 0.63 10.14 2.20
CA VAL A 99 1.37 8.90 1.96
C VAL A 99 0.50 7.70 2.26
N LEU A 100 0.75 6.59 1.58
CA LEU A 100 0.11 5.31 1.85
C LEU A 100 1.14 4.38 2.51
N ILE A 101 0.92 4.03 3.76
CA ILE A 101 1.71 3.09 4.56
C ILE A 101 0.76 1.99 5.03
N ALA A 102 0.48 1.04 4.15
CA ALA A 102 -0.59 0.06 4.37
C ALA A 102 -0.22 -1.29 3.74
N SER A 103 1.01 -1.75 3.96
CA SER A 103 1.51 -3.01 3.40
C SER A 103 1.18 -3.16 1.92
N ALA A 104 1.37 -2.07 1.16
CA ALA A 104 0.98 -2.02 -0.24
C ALA A 104 2.06 -2.64 -1.13
N SER A 105 1.79 -3.83 -1.68
CA SER A 105 2.68 -4.54 -2.60
C SER A 105 3.11 -3.68 -3.77
N ILE A 106 4.40 -3.68 -4.07
CA ILE A 106 4.96 -3.01 -5.24
C ILE A 106 4.61 -3.84 -6.47
N SER A 107 3.88 -3.25 -7.42
CA SER A 107 3.57 -3.92 -8.68
C SER A 107 3.58 -2.95 -9.87
N PRO A 108 3.92 -3.42 -11.09
CA PRO A 108 3.88 -2.60 -12.30
C PRO A 108 2.51 -1.96 -12.54
N GLN A 109 1.44 -2.69 -12.26
CA GLN A 109 0.07 -2.18 -12.43
C GLN A 109 -0.21 -0.99 -11.51
N ARG A 110 0.14 -1.09 -10.22
CA ARG A 110 -0.03 0.01 -9.26
C ARG A 110 0.88 1.19 -9.58
N ALA A 111 2.09 0.93 -10.08
CA ALA A 111 3.04 1.95 -10.49
C ALA A 111 2.56 2.81 -11.68
N MET A 112 1.53 2.39 -12.40
CA MET A 112 0.86 3.26 -13.39
C MET A 112 0.08 4.41 -12.75
N SER A 113 -0.31 4.29 -11.48
CA SER A 113 -1.14 5.28 -10.78
C SER A 113 -0.43 6.00 -9.64
N VAL A 114 0.57 5.35 -9.01
CA VAL A 114 1.32 5.86 -7.86
C VAL A 114 2.80 5.56 -8.01
N SER A 115 3.65 6.19 -7.19
CA SER A 115 5.07 5.88 -7.08
C SER A 115 5.37 5.23 -5.74
N PHE A 116 6.31 4.28 -5.71
CA PHE A 116 6.69 3.55 -4.51
C PHE A 116 8.11 3.89 -4.05
N SER A 117 8.34 3.86 -2.75
CA SER A 117 9.68 3.70 -2.18
C SER A 117 10.25 2.33 -2.53
N GLN A 118 11.52 2.09 -2.18
CA GLN A 118 12.00 0.73 -1.98
C GLN A 118 11.16 0.00 -0.91
N PRO A 119 11.21 -1.33 -0.87
CA PRO A 119 10.47 -2.11 0.13
C PRO A 119 10.78 -1.69 1.57
N TYR A 120 9.78 -1.68 2.43
CA TYR A 120 9.93 -1.47 3.87
C TYR A 120 9.44 -2.68 4.69
N VAL A 121 8.73 -3.62 4.06
CA VAL A 121 8.30 -4.90 4.63
C VAL A 121 8.18 -5.95 3.54
N ASN A 122 8.38 -7.21 3.91
CA ASN A 122 8.32 -8.38 3.03
C ASN A 122 7.48 -9.47 3.69
N TYR A 123 6.53 -10.04 2.93
CA TYR A 123 5.67 -11.13 3.37
C TYR A 123 5.85 -12.37 2.49
N THR A 124 5.60 -13.53 3.09
CA THR A 124 5.34 -14.78 2.38
C THR A 124 3.86 -15.09 2.51
N ASN A 125 3.17 -15.42 1.43
CA ASN A 125 1.77 -15.75 1.48
C ASN A 125 1.55 -17.21 1.93
N VAL A 126 0.56 -17.41 2.79
CA VAL A 126 0.16 -18.71 3.34
C VAL A 126 -1.33 -18.95 3.11
N VAL A 127 -1.74 -20.21 3.17
CA VAL A 127 -3.14 -20.60 3.15
C VAL A 127 -3.71 -20.45 4.56
N LEU A 128 -4.77 -19.68 4.72
CA LEU A 128 -5.59 -19.60 5.91
C LEU A 128 -6.92 -20.31 5.63
N THR A 129 -7.29 -21.25 6.49
CA THR A 129 -8.50 -22.07 6.33
C THR A 129 -9.07 -22.46 7.70
N ARG A 130 -10.25 -23.10 7.72
CA ARG A 130 -10.75 -23.70 8.97
C ARG A 130 -10.05 -25.04 9.25
N LYS A 131 -9.89 -25.35 10.53
CA LYS A 131 -9.27 -26.61 11.01
C LYS A 131 -9.99 -27.86 10.49
N ASP A 132 -11.28 -27.77 10.25
CA ASP A 132 -12.18 -28.85 9.82
C ASP A 132 -12.45 -28.88 8.30
N ALA A 133 -11.86 -27.98 7.52
CA ALA A 133 -12.15 -27.87 6.09
C ALA A 133 -11.52 -28.97 5.22
N GLY A 134 -10.65 -29.81 5.79
CA GLY A 134 -9.93 -30.86 5.04
C GLY A 134 -8.96 -30.28 4.00
N ILE A 135 -8.38 -29.11 4.30
CA ILE A 135 -7.37 -28.42 3.49
C ILE A 135 -6.06 -28.46 4.26
N GLU A 136 -5.03 -29.06 3.69
CA GLU A 136 -3.68 -29.17 4.29
C GLU A 136 -2.64 -28.30 3.55
N GLY A 137 -3.01 -27.75 2.38
CA GLY A 137 -2.12 -26.90 1.61
C GLY A 137 -2.81 -26.22 0.45
N PHE A 138 -2.02 -25.46 -0.32
CA PHE A 138 -2.51 -24.66 -1.44
C PHE A 138 -3.19 -25.53 -2.52
N ALA A 139 -2.69 -26.73 -2.78
CA ALA A 139 -3.24 -27.63 -3.80
C ALA A 139 -4.70 -28.05 -3.49
N ASP A 140 -5.05 -28.12 -2.20
CA ASP A 140 -6.38 -28.54 -1.75
C ASP A 140 -7.44 -27.43 -1.90
N LEU A 141 -7.03 -26.21 -2.28
CA LEU A 141 -7.95 -25.13 -2.62
C LEU A 141 -8.65 -25.34 -3.97
N LYS A 142 -8.13 -26.24 -4.82
CA LYS A 142 -8.77 -26.60 -6.07
C LYS A 142 -10.14 -27.26 -5.80
N GLY A 143 -11.18 -26.81 -6.51
CA GLY A 143 -12.54 -27.30 -6.33
C GLY A 143 -13.26 -26.71 -5.11
N ARG A 144 -12.64 -25.81 -4.37
CA ARG A 144 -13.20 -25.19 -3.16
C ARG A 144 -13.81 -23.81 -3.44
N THR A 145 -14.61 -23.34 -2.51
CA THR A 145 -15.06 -21.95 -2.47
C THR A 145 -13.95 -21.12 -1.79
N ILE A 146 -13.21 -20.35 -2.57
CA ILE A 146 -12.09 -19.54 -2.07
C ILE A 146 -12.44 -18.06 -2.08
N GLY A 147 -11.81 -17.29 -1.21
CA GLY A 147 -12.00 -15.85 -1.12
C GLY A 147 -10.72 -15.06 -1.29
N GLY A 148 -10.87 -13.78 -1.48
CA GLY A 148 -9.78 -12.80 -1.50
C GLY A 148 -10.31 -11.40 -1.28
N VAL A 149 -9.43 -10.46 -0.90
CA VAL A 149 -9.82 -9.07 -0.67
C VAL A 149 -9.56 -8.27 -1.95
N THR A 150 -10.61 -7.64 -2.43
CA THR A 150 -10.60 -6.90 -3.70
C THR A 150 -9.55 -5.78 -3.69
N GLY A 151 -8.75 -5.73 -4.76
CA GLY A 151 -7.68 -4.75 -4.93
C GLY A 151 -6.36 -5.12 -4.26
N THR A 152 -6.25 -6.33 -3.68
CA THR A 152 -4.98 -6.85 -3.17
C THR A 152 -4.17 -7.56 -4.28
N THR A 153 -2.85 -7.62 -4.12
CA THR A 153 -1.99 -8.39 -5.02
C THR A 153 -2.20 -9.89 -4.82
N THR A 154 -2.41 -10.32 -3.57
CA THR A 154 -2.74 -11.70 -3.23
C THR A 154 -4.01 -12.18 -3.93
N GLU A 155 -5.04 -11.35 -4.04
CA GLU A 155 -6.23 -11.66 -4.85
C GLU A 155 -5.86 -11.91 -6.32
N GLN A 156 -5.09 -10.98 -6.90
CA GLN A 156 -4.69 -11.08 -8.32
C GLN A 156 -3.89 -12.35 -8.59
N GLU A 157 -2.93 -12.67 -7.73
CA GLU A 157 -2.11 -13.88 -7.82
C GLU A 157 -2.96 -15.15 -7.67
N LEU A 158 -3.86 -15.19 -6.69
CA LEU A 158 -4.78 -16.31 -6.48
C LEU A 158 -5.67 -16.54 -7.71
N LEU A 159 -6.21 -15.48 -8.30
CA LEU A 159 -7.05 -15.58 -9.49
C LEU A 159 -6.27 -16.07 -10.72
N VAL A 160 -5.00 -15.68 -10.86
CA VAL A 160 -4.10 -16.21 -11.92
C VAL A 160 -3.84 -17.69 -11.72
N LEU A 161 -3.48 -18.10 -10.49
CA LEU A 161 -3.23 -19.51 -10.16
C LEU A 161 -4.48 -20.36 -10.36
N ARG A 162 -5.66 -19.84 -9.94
CA ARG A 162 -6.95 -20.52 -10.12
C ARG A 162 -7.29 -20.79 -11.59
N LYS A 163 -6.99 -19.86 -12.49
CA LYS A 163 -7.19 -20.09 -13.95
C LYS A 163 -6.39 -21.29 -14.44
N GLY A 164 -5.17 -21.50 -13.90
CA GLY A 164 -4.32 -22.65 -14.25
C GLY A 164 -4.87 -23.99 -13.75
N TRP A 165 -5.80 -24.01 -12.79
CA TRP A 165 -6.37 -25.26 -12.28
C TRP A 165 -7.33 -25.94 -13.26
N GLY A 166 -7.90 -25.20 -14.24
CA GLY A 166 -8.95 -25.72 -15.15
C GLY A 166 -10.18 -26.22 -14.38
N ASP A 167 -10.42 -25.66 -13.19
CA ASP A 167 -11.44 -26.11 -12.27
C ASP A 167 -12.77 -25.41 -12.54
N THR A 168 -13.82 -26.20 -12.77
CA THR A 168 -15.20 -25.73 -12.98
C THR A 168 -16.08 -25.87 -11.75
N ASN A 169 -15.61 -26.58 -10.71
CA ASN A 169 -16.40 -26.87 -9.51
C ASN A 169 -16.19 -25.86 -8.39
N GLY A 170 -15.02 -25.21 -8.35
CA GLY A 170 -14.70 -24.22 -7.34
C GLY A 170 -15.29 -22.84 -7.66
N SER A 171 -15.59 -22.07 -6.62
CA SER A 171 -16.06 -20.68 -6.74
C SER A 171 -15.07 -19.69 -6.12
N TYR A 172 -15.24 -18.41 -6.45
CA TYR A 172 -14.47 -17.31 -5.87
C TYR A 172 -15.42 -16.22 -5.36
N THR A 173 -15.10 -15.68 -4.18
CA THR A 173 -15.83 -14.55 -3.58
C THR A 173 -14.84 -13.44 -3.22
N GLY A 174 -15.05 -12.24 -3.78
CA GLY A 174 -14.31 -11.02 -3.41
C GLY A 174 -14.95 -10.32 -2.22
N PHE A 175 -14.10 -9.80 -1.30
CA PHE A 175 -14.51 -9.05 -0.12
C PHE A 175 -13.98 -7.62 -0.17
N GLY A 176 -14.67 -6.70 0.50
CA GLY A 176 -14.26 -5.29 0.58
C GLY A 176 -13.15 -5.05 1.60
N SER A 177 -13.02 -5.91 2.59
CA SER A 177 -12.05 -5.81 3.69
C SER A 177 -11.53 -7.17 4.14
N GLU A 178 -10.39 -7.16 4.84
CA GLU A 178 -9.81 -8.37 5.43
C GLU A 178 -10.74 -8.93 6.52
N ALA A 179 -11.32 -8.07 7.36
CA ALA A 179 -12.24 -8.47 8.43
C ALA A 179 -13.46 -9.23 7.87
N GLU A 180 -14.04 -8.80 6.75
CA GLU A 180 -15.12 -9.51 6.09
C GLU A 180 -14.69 -10.89 5.60
N SER A 181 -13.49 -11.00 5.02
CA SER A 181 -12.97 -12.28 4.52
C SER A 181 -12.72 -13.28 5.65
N TYR A 182 -12.17 -12.83 6.78
CA TYR A 182 -11.93 -13.67 7.96
C TYR A 182 -13.25 -14.16 8.58
N LEU A 183 -14.22 -13.28 8.69
CA LEU A 183 -15.55 -13.64 9.18
C LEU A 183 -16.24 -14.66 8.26
N ALA A 184 -16.18 -14.46 6.95
CA ALA A 184 -16.74 -15.39 5.98
C ALA A 184 -16.07 -16.77 6.05
N LEU A 185 -14.73 -16.80 6.21
CA LEU A 185 -13.97 -18.02 6.38
C LEU A 185 -14.34 -18.75 7.67
N ALA A 186 -14.41 -18.05 8.81
CA ALA A 186 -14.79 -18.62 10.09
C ALA A 186 -16.23 -19.17 10.10
N GLN A 187 -17.14 -18.52 9.35
CA GLN A 187 -18.53 -18.96 9.19
C GLN A 187 -18.71 -20.08 8.15
N GLY A 188 -17.66 -20.52 7.47
CA GLY A 188 -17.73 -21.56 6.45
C GLY A 188 -18.38 -21.12 5.13
N LYS A 189 -18.51 -19.80 4.88
CA LYS A 189 -19.01 -19.27 3.59
C LYS A 189 -17.99 -19.42 2.48
N ILE A 190 -16.71 -19.45 2.84
CA ILE A 190 -15.58 -19.80 1.99
C ILE A 190 -14.70 -20.82 2.71
N ASP A 191 -13.90 -21.58 1.97
CA ASP A 191 -13.08 -22.65 2.48
C ASP A 191 -11.63 -22.24 2.75
N GLY A 192 -11.12 -21.23 2.02
CA GLY A 192 -9.76 -20.77 2.19
C GLY A 192 -9.50 -19.42 1.53
N VAL A 193 -8.45 -18.77 2.02
CA VAL A 193 -7.86 -17.54 1.45
C VAL A 193 -6.34 -17.67 1.45
N ILE A 194 -5.64 -16.88 0.64
CA ILE A 194 -4.18 -16.66 0.81
C ILE A 194 -3.94 -15.28 1.39
N ILE A 195 -3.03 -15.19 2.34
CA ILE A 195 -2.76 -13.98 3.13
C ILE A 195 -1.29 -13.97 3.57
N GLY A 196 -0.72 -12.82 3.85
CA GLY A 196 0.62 -12.70 4.42
C GLY A 196 0.79 -13.50 5.73
N ASN A 197 1.88 -14.23 5.83
CA ASN A 197 2.19 -15.16 6.92
C ASN A 197 2.08 -14.51 8.31
N ALA A 198 2.59 -13.29 8.45
CA ALA A 198 2.57 -12.58 9.72
C ALA A 198 1.14 -12.23 10.16
N SER A 199 0.28 -11.79 9.22
CA SER A 199 -1.12 -11.48 9.52
C SER A 199 -1.92 -12.74 9.81
N ALA A 200 -1.68 -13.85 9.10
CA ALA A 200 -2.27 -15.13 9.42
C ALA A 200 -1.87 -15.61 10.84
N ALA A 201 -0.58 -15.48 11.20
CA ALA A 201 -0.09 -15.85 12.51
C ALA A 201 -0.72 -15.00 13.63
N ALA A 202 -0.75 -13.69 13.48
CA ALA A 202 -1.36 -12.77 14.44
C ALA A 202 -2.86 -13.08 14.63
N LEU A 203 -3.58 -13.33 13.54
CA LEU A 203 -5.00 -13.67 13.59
C LEU A 203 -5.26 -14.99 14.35
N VAL A 204 -4.49 -16.03 14.07
CA VAL A 204 -4.62 -17.34 14.76
C VAL A 204 -4.22 -17.21 16.24
N GLN A 205 -3.14 -16.48 16.55
CA GLN A 205 -2.66 -16.28 17.92
C GLN A 205 -3.60 -15.43 18.77
N SER A 206 -4.33 -14.49 18.17
CA SER A 206 -5.30 -13.65 18.89
C SER A 206 -6.44 -14.44 19.51
N GLY A 207 -6.73 -15.65 19.02
CA GLY A 207 -7.86 -16.46 19.43
C GLY A 207 -9.23 -15.90 19.02
N GLN A 208 -9.27 -14.81 18.28
CA GLN A 208 -10.53 -14.20 17.80
C GLN A 208 -11.34 -15.16 16.92
N PHE A 209 -10.64 -15.98 16.13
CA PHE A 209 -11.24 -17.01 15.27
C PHE A 209 -10.63 -18.38 15.59
N PRO A 210 -11.04 -19.04 16.66
CA PRO A 210 -10.39 -20.26 17.16
C PRO A 210 -10.49 -21.45 16.20
N THR A 211 -11.39 -21.37 15.21
CA THR A 211 -11.56 -22.39 14.17
C THR A 211 -10.56 -22.27 13.03
N LEU A 212 -9.84 -21.15 12.89
CA LEU A 212 -8.91 -20.93 11.79
C LEU A 212 -7.53 -21.55 12.07
N ALA A 213 -6.85 -21.93 10.99
CA ALA A 213 -5.50 -22.46 11.00
C ALA A 213 -4.75 -22.08 9.73
N ILE A 214 -3.42 -21.99 9.86
CA ILE A 214 -2.51 -21.83 8.72
C ILE A 214 -2.18 -23.21 8.16
N LYS A 215 -2.28 -23.39 6.84
CA LYS A 215 -2.07 -24.67 6.15
C LYS A 215 -1.15 -24.51 4.92
N GLY A 216 0.15 -24.40 5.18
CA GLY A 216 1.18 -24.36 4.15
C GLY A 216 1.37 -22.99 3.48
N VAL A 217 2.39 -22.91 2.66
CA VAL A 217 2.80 -21.71 1.90
C VAL A 217 2.09 -21.71 0.55
N ALA A 218 1.62 -20.54 0.13
CA ALA A 218 1.10 -20.36 -1.23
C ALA A 218 2.26 -20.21 -2.24
N PRO A 219 2.15 -20.74 -3.47
CA PRO A 219 3.20 -20.68 -4.48
C PRO A 219 3.22 -19.32 -5.19
N THR A 220 3.33 -18.25 -4.41
CA THR A 220 3.45 -16.87 -4.89
C THR A 220 4.85 -16.34 -4.61
N PRO A 221 5.35 -15.36 -5.38
CA PRO A 221 6.58 -14.66 -5.03
C PRO A 221 6.49 -14.00 -3.65
N PRO A 222 7.63 -13.67 -3.01
CA PRO A 222 7.64 -12.81 -1.83
C PRO A 222 6.94 -11.48 -2.11
N ASP A 223 6.07 -11.06 -1.19
CA ASP A 223 5.30 -9.82 -1.33
C ASP A 223 6.06 -8.64 -0.72
N LEU A 224 6.79 -7.92 -1.57
CA LEU A 224 7.55 -6.74 -1.21
C LEU A 224 6.65 -5.51 -1.24
N CYS A 225 6.43 -4.89 -0.07
CA CYS A 225 5.56 -3.73 0.08
C CYS A 225 6.36 -2.44 0.22
N GLY A 226 5.92 -1.40 -0.50
CA GLY A 226 6.52 -0.06 -0.48
C GLY A 226 5.57 0.99 0.08
N ILE A 227 6.13 2.08 0.57
CA ILE A 227 5.36 3.29 0.89
C ILE A 227 5.02 3.98 -0.42
N ALA A 228 3.72 4.21 -0.67
CA ALA A 228 3.31 4.87 -1.90
C ALA A 228 3.05 6.36 -1.71
N VAL A 229 3.41 7.12 -2.74
CA VAL A 229 3.15 8.56 -2.89
C VAL A 229 2.48 8.82 -4.23
N LYS A 230 1.96 10.03 -4.44
CA LYS A 230 1.40 10.40 -5.74
C LYS A 230 2.43 10.24 -6.86
N LYS A 231 1.99 9.74 -8.00
CA LYS A 231 2.86 9.40 -9.14
C LYS A 231 3.79 10.54 -9.57
N THR A 232 3.32 11.78 -9.53
CA THR A 232 4.05 12.95 -10.00
C THR A 232 4.85 13.68 -8.92
N ASP A 233 4.74 13.24 -7.67
CA ASP A 233 5.40 13.90 -6.53
C ASP A 233 6.81 13.34 -6.30
N THR A 234 7.74 13.78 -7.13
CA THR A 234 9.14 13.34 -7.06
C THR A 234 9.83 13.79 -5.77
N GLN A 235 9.47 14.95 -5.22
CA GLN A 235 10.09 15.45 -3.99
C GLN A 235 9.69 14.58 -2.80
N MET A 236 8.40 14.31 -2.63
CA MET A 236 7.92 13.41 -1.57
C MET A 236 8.50 12.00 -1.73
N LEU A 237 8.55 11.48 -2.98
CA LEU A 237 9.14 10.16 -3.26
C LEU A 237 10.60 10.08 -2.82
N ASN A 238 11.42 11.06 -3.19
CA ASN A 238 12.85 11.06 -2.85
C ASN A 238 13.06 11.15 -1.33
N TRP A 239 12.24 11.97 -0.66
CA TRP A 239 12.28 12.06 0.79
C TRP A 239 11.90 10.72 1.45
N VAL A 240 10.79 10.10 1.02
CA VAL A 240 10.34 8.80 1.54
C VAL A 240 11.38 7.70 1.31
N ARG A 241 12.02 7.67 0.14
CA ARG A 241 13.11 6.73 -0.16
C ARG A 241 14.28 6.90 0.81
N THR A 242 14.70 8.14 1.05
CA THR A 242 15.77 8.45 2.01
C THR A 242 15.37 8.04 3.43
N PHE A 243 14.12 8.27 3.80
CA PHE A 243 13.58 7.86 5.10
C PHE A 243 13.64 6.32 5.27
N VAL A 244 13.09 5.55 4.32
CA VAL A 244 13.12 4.07 4.38
C VAL A 244 14.55 3.54 4.45
N TRP A 245 15.45 4.08 3.61
CA TRP A 245 16.87 3.73 3.67
C TRP A 245 17.48 3.99 5.05
N THR A 246 17.13 5.12 5.67
CA THR A 246 17.59 5.46 7.01
C THR A 246 17.07 4.50 8.07
N GLN A 247 15.82 4.08 8.00
CA GLN A 247 15.22 3.12 8.92
C GLN A 247 15.92 1.75 8.87
N VAL A 248 16.34 1.32 7.68
CA VAL A 248 17.12 0.08 7.54
C VAL A 248 18.54 0.27 8.07
N LYS A 249 19.22 1.36 7.67
CA LYS A 249 20.62 1.65 8.01
C LYS A 249 20.84 1.77 9.53
N ASN A 250 19.92 2.39 10.25
CA ASN A 250 20.06 2.62 11.70
C ASN A 250 19.48 1.48 12.56
N GLY A 251 19.02 0.38 11.96
CA GLY A 251 18.47 -0.78 12.65
C GLY A 251 17.00 -0.67 13.06
N ARG A 252 16.33 0.47 12.81
CA ARG A 252 14.93 0.67 13.20
C ARG A 252 13.97 -0.32 12.51
N TYR A 253 14.28 -0.70 11.28
CA TYR A 253 13.54 -1.76 10.59
C TYR A 253 13.54 -3.07 11.38
N ALA A 254 14.73 -3.55 11.80
CA ALA A 254 14.84 -4.79 12.55
C ALA A 254 14.16 -4.70 13.92
N GLU A 255 14.29 -3.56 14.61
CA GLU A 255 13.64 -3.29 15.89
C GLU A 255 12.11 -3.37 15.77
N LEU A 256 11.53 -2.69 14.79
CA LEU A 256 10.08 -2.71 14.56
C LEU A 256 9.60 -4.07 14.08
N TYR A 257 10.41 -4.77 13.28
CA TYR A 257 10.08 -6.12 12.86
C TYR A 257 9.99 -7.06 14.07
N ALA A 258 10.98 -7.07 14.93
CA ALA A 258 10.96 -7.87 16.17
C ALA A 258 9.77 -7.50 17.07
N GLN A 259 9.47 -6.22 17.21
CA GLN A 259 8.36 -5.73 18.04
C GLN A 259 7.00 -6.25 17.57
N TYR A 260 6.76 -6.28 16.25
CA TYR A 260 5.42 -6.57 15.70
C TYR A 260 5.29 -7.96 15.08
N PHE A 261 6.37 -8.50 14.52
CA PHE A 261 6.34 -9.78 13.81
C PHE A 261 7.00 -10.95 14.57
N GLY A 262 7.61 -10.65 15.73
CA GLY A 262 8.28 -11.64 16.60
C GLY A 262 9.79 -11.68 16.45
N ASP A 263 10.44 -12.44 17.31
CA ASP A 263 11.91 -12.44 17.54
C ASP A 263 12.75 -13.07 16.40
N GLY A 264 12.15 -13.33 15.25
CA GLY A 264 12.88 -13.82 14.08
C GLY A 264 13.74 -12.74 13.44
N GLU A 265 14.73 -13.16 12.64
CA GLU A 265 15.50 -12.26 11.80
C GLU A 265 14.56 -11.55 10.79
N ALA A 266 14.67 -10.21 10.72
CA ALA A 266 13.89 -9.44 9.77
C ALA A 266 14.25 -9.85 8.33
N PRO A 267 13.27 -10.19 7.47
CA PRO A 267 13.53 -10.66 6.11
C PRO A 267 14.26 -9.61 5.27
N SER A 268 15.05 -10.07 4.31
CA SER A 268 15.66 -9.17 3.33
C SER A 268 14.59 -8.38 2.58
N LEU A 269 14.81 -7.09 2.42
CA LEU A 269 14.00 -6.19 1.62
C LEU A 269 14.48 -6.08 0.17
N ALA A 270 15.61 -6.73 -0.16
CA ALA A 270 16.20 -6.69 -1.48
C ALA A 270 15.72 -7.86 -2.35
N VAL A 271 15.54 -7.59 -3.63
CA VAL A 271 15.43 -8.64 -4.66
C VAL A 271 16.84 -8.95 -5.13
N ALA A 272 17.23 -10.23 -5.12
CA ALA A 272 18.56 -10.65 -5.54
C ALA A 272 18.84 -10.19 -6.99
N GLY A 273 19.98 -9.52 -7.20
CA GLY A 273 20.37 -8.99 -8.51
C GLY A 273 19.72 -7.68 -8.93
N VAL A 274 19.01 -7.02 -8.02
CA VAL A 274 18.42 -5.67 -8.25
C VAL A 274 18.97 -4.70 -7.22
N ASP A 275 19.62 -3.63 -7.69
CA ASP A 275 20.03 -2.48 -6.87
C ASP A 275 18.90 -1.43 -6.86
N TYR A 276 18.60 -0.89 -5.67
CA TYR A 276 17.53 0.10 -5.48
C TYR A 276 18.10 1.52 -5.31
#